data_326d1e1b3de309330c9b328eb060888b
#
_entry.id   326d1e1b3de309330c9b328eb060888b
#
_cell.length_a   1.000
_cell.length_b   1.000
_cell.length_c   1.000
_cell.angle_alpha   90.00
_cell.angle_beta   90.00
_cell.angle_gamma   90.00
#
_symmetry.space_group_name_H-M   'P 1'
#
loop_
_entity.id
_entity.type
_entity.pdbx_description
1 polymer ?
#
loop_
_entity_poly.entity_id
_entity_poly.type
_entity_poly.pdbx_seq_one_letter_code
_entity_poly.pdbx_strand_id
1 'polypeptide(L)'
;MRHFKRTAVSTLVLTGIAALFLLMGARASGNPRSTSAATVHLPLVIRQAARVGWLDYVNYYRAMARLPPVTENTSWSYGNWLHARYMVKNDVVEHTENPNNPWYTPEGLAAAQSSNLVAHFEVNTPDEWAIDSWMQGPFHAIGVIDPELVQAGFGSYREADGNLQMGAGLDVIRGLGRLPPTVTFPVQWPADGATVPLAVHRGEYPDPLTSCPGYSVPSGLPIILQLGPGDRVPNVTASAFLQGSTPLPHCVFDETSYVNPDPGQQTLGRSILGSRDAIVVIPRSPLTPGISYTVSVTANGQTYTWSFTVARSATTVSE
;
A
#
# COMPACT_ATOMS: atom_id res chain seq x y z
N MET A 1 2.27 49.83 17.97
CA MET A 1 0.88 50.30 18.29
C MET A 1 -0.08 49.69 17.33
N ARG A 2 -0.89 48.76 17.76
CA ARG A 2 -2.34 48.52 17.56
C ARG A 2 -2.67 47.11 18.02
N HIS A 3 -3.33 47.08 19.19
CA HIS A 3 -4.00 45.90 19.74
C HIS A 3 -5.19 45.49 18.88
N PHE A 4 -5.42 44.15 18.71
CA PHE A 4 -6.76 43.66 18.49
C PHE A 4 -7.08 42.45 19.37
N LYS A 5 -8.28 42.46 19.89
CA LYS A 5 -8.82 41.78 21.05
C LYS A 5 -9.14 40.31 20.80
N ARG A 6 -8.99 39.52 21.86
CA ARG A 6 -9.52 38.18 22.04
C ARG A 6 -11.06 38.19 22.07
N THR A 7 -11.68 37.22 21.42
CA THR A 7 -13.08 36.88 21.68
C THR A 7 -13.15 35.41 22.08
N ALA A 8 -13.65 35.17 23.29
CA ALA A 8 -13.91 33.87 23.86
C ALA A 8 -15.23 33.31 23.31
N VAL A 9 -15.31 32.01 23.04
CA VAL A 9 -16.56 31.31 22.76
C VAL A 9 -16.74 30.21 23.79
N SER A 10 -17.92 30.25 24.37
CA SER A 10 -18.38 29.47 25.52
C SER A 10 -18.51 27.98 25.30
N THR A 11 -18.16 27.24 26.34
CA THR A 11 -18.42 25.82 26.53
C THR A 11 -19.88 25.60 26.90
N LEU A 12 -20.58 24.71 26.17
CA LEU A 12 -21.92 24.24 26.55
C LEU A 12 -21.81 22.85 27.19
N VAL A 13 -22.10 22.78 28.48
CA VAL A 13 -22.19 21.54 29.25
C VAL A 13 -23.61 21.02 29.18
N LEU A 14 -23.83 19.80 28.67
CA LEU A 14 -25.11 19.09 28.74
C LEU A 14 -25.06 18.10 29.90
N THR A 15 -25.81 18.37 30.96
CA THR A 15 -26.05 17.48 32.07
C THR A 15 -27.19 16.49 31.75
N GLY A 16 -26.89 15.20 31.78
CA GLY A 16 -27.90 14.15 31.67
C GLY A 16 -28.56 13.87 33.01
N ILE A 17 -29.89 13.85 33.04
CA ILE A 17 -30.74 13.53 34.21
C ILE A 17 -30.94 12.01 34.22
N ALA A 18 -30.51 11.37 35.35
CA ALA A 18 -30.84 9.98 35.65
C ALA A 18 -32.16 9.93 36.42
N ALA A 19 -33.16 9.26 35.89
CA ALA A 19 -34.42 8.99 36.60
C ALA A 19 -34.35 7.65 37.31
N LEU A 20 -34.47 7.70 38.63
CA LEU A 20 -34.53 6.54 39.55
C LEU A 20 -36.00 6.15 39.74
N PHE A 21 -36.43 4.95 39.31
CA PHE A 21 -37.75 4.39 39.63
C PHE A 21 -37.67 3.45 40.82
N LEU A 22 -38.37 3.80 41.92
CA LEU A 22 -38.65 2.91 43.05
C LEU A 22 -39.75 1.89 42.66
N LEU A 23 -39.47 0.61 42.85
CA LEU A 23 -40.47 -0.47 42.76
C LEU A 23 -41.13 -0.69 44.14
N MET A 24 -42.43 -0.42 44.23
CA MET A 24 -43.29 -0.94 45.29
C MET A 24 -43.86 -2.29 44.84
N GLY A 25 -43.66 -3.31 45.69
CA GLY A 25 -44.15 -4.65 45.41
C GLY A 25 -45.65 -4.81 45.70
N ALA A 26 -46.34 -5.50 44.78
CA ALA A 26 -47.65 -6.11 45.01
C ALA A 26 -47.54 -7.58 44.62
N ARG A 27 -47.76 -8.50 45.58
CA ARG A 27 -47.93 -9.94 45.37
C ARG A 27 -49.30 -10.19 44.75
N ALA A 28 -49.35 -10.72 43.53
CA ALA A 28 -50.55 -11.36 43.00
C ALA A 28 -50.19 -12.80 42.56
N SER A 29 -50.91 -13.72 43.17
CA SER A 29 -50.90 -15.15 42.82
C SER A 29 -51.62 -15.34 41.48
N GLY A 30 -50.94 -15.90 40.49
CA GLY A 30 -51.52 -16.21 39.18
C GLY A 30 -50.71 -17.27 38.44
N ASN A 31 -51.41 -18.25 37.94
CA ASN A 31 -51.00 -19.45 37.20
C ASN A 31 -49.91 -19.19 36.14
N PRO A 32 -48.95 -20.09 35.89
CA PRO A 32 -47.95 -19.92 34.85
C PRO A 32 -48.58 -20.12 33.45
N ARG A 33 -48.84 -19.02 32.75
CA ARG A 33 -49.06 -19.08 31.30
C ARG A 33 -47.69 -19.18 30.61
N SER A 34 -47.55 -20.21 29.81
CA SER A 34 -46.46 -20.41 28.88
C SER A 34 -46.31 -19.13 28.00
N THR A 35 -45.27 -18.37 28.22
CA THR A 35 -44.88 -17.27 27.36
C THR A 35 -44.00 -17.85 26.24
N SER A 36 -44.57 -17.97 25.03
CA SER A 36 -43.81 -18.17 23.81
C SER A 36 -42.83 -17.00 23.66
N ALA A 37 -41.53 -17.29 23.69
CA ALA A 37 -40.50 -16.31 23.41
C ALA A 37 -40.62 -15.89 21.93
N ALA A 38 -41.07 -14.68 21.70
CA ALA A 38 -41.02 -14.08 20.36
C ALA A 38 -39.55 -13.83 19.99
N THR A 39 -39.06 -14.60 19.00
CA THR A 39 -37.72 -14.35 18.41
C THR A 39 -37.81 -13.06 17.59
N VAL A 40 -37.25 -11.99 18.12
CA VAL A 40 -37.08 -10.73 17.38
C VAL A 40 -35.94 -10.92 16.40
N HIS A 41 -36.24 -11.11 15.13
CA HIS A 41 -35.25 -11.01 14.07
C HIS A 41 -34.95 -9.53 13.84
N LEU A 42 -33.84 -9.05 14.42
CA LEU A 42 -33.27 -7.76 14.04
C LEU A 42 -32.63 -7.95 12.65
N PRO A 43 -32.98 -7.15 11.63
CA PRO A 43 -32.29 -7.19 10.37
C PRO A 43 -30.84 -6.83 10.61
N LEU A 44 -29.93 -7.73 10.23
CA LEU A 44 -28.50 -7.45 10.19
C LEU A 44 -28.28 -6.38 9.11
N VAL A 45 -28.25 -5.12 9.51
CA VAL A 45 -27.83 -4.02 8.63
C VAL A 45 -26.31 -4.16 8.49
N ILE A 46 -25.87 -4.89 7.47
CA ILE A 46 -24.49 -4.87 7.02
C ILE A 46 -24.27 -3.46 6.49
N ARG A 47 -23.73 -2.56 7.32
CA ARG A 47 -23.17 -1.32 6.83
C ARG A 47 -22.00 -1.74 5.95
N GLN A 48 -22.17 -1.62 4.64
CA GLN A 48 -21.06 -1.66 3.71
C GLN A 48 -20.06 -0.60 4.22
N ALA A 49 -18.87 -1.04 4.64
CA ALA A 49 -17.83 -0.12 5.06
C ALA A 49 -17.66 0.90 3.92
N ALA A 50 -17.71 2.18 4.25
CA ALA A 50 -17.43 3.23 3.27
C ALA A 50 -16.09 2.88 2.61
N ARG A 51 -16.06 2.83 1.27
CA ARG A 51 -14.80 2.59 0.55
C ARG A 51 -13.82 3.67 1.01
N VAL A 52 -12.65 3.23 1.45
CA VAL A 52 -11.56 4.12 1.80
C VAL A 52 -11.11 4.78 0.50
N GLY A 53 -11.00 6.11 0.46
CA GLY A 53 -10.52 6.79 -0.75
C GLY A 53 -9.08 6.36 -1.07
N TRP A 54 -8.71 6.37 -2.35
CA TRP A 54 -7.36 5.98 -2.78
C TRP A 54 -6.24 6.68 -2.00
N LEU A 55 -6.41 7.98 -1.69
CA LEU A 55 -5.41 8.77 -0.97
C LEU A 55 -5.21 8.27 0.47
N ASP A 56 -6.31 8.00 1.17
CA ASP A 56 -6.26 7.43 2.51
C ASP A 56 -5.61 6.05 2.49
N TYR A 57 -5.84 5.27 1.42
CA TYR A 57 -5.28 3.92 1.29
C TYR A 57 -3.77 3.94 0.96
N VAL A 58 -3.31 4.85 0.11
CA VAL A 58 -1.88 5.11 -0.09
C VAL A 58 -1.23 5.56 1.23
N ASN A 59 -1.86 6.50 1.94
CA ASN A 59 -1.34 7.01 3.20
C ASN A 59 -1.36 5.96 4.33
N TYR A 60 -2.29 5.00 4.28
CA TYR A 60 -2.29 3.83 5.16
C TYR A 60 -1.01 2.99 4.98
N TYR A 61 -0.59 2.71 3.74
CA TYR A 61 0.68 2.01 3.48
C TYR A 61 1.90 2.83 3.87
N ARG A 62 1.89 4.13 3.60
CA ARG A 62 2.97 5.03 4.01
C ARG A 62 3.13 5.08 5.53
N ALA A 63 2.04 5.09 6.28
CA ALA A 63 2.08 5.02 7.74
C ALA A 63 2.72 3.72 8.26
N MET A 64 2.53 2.57 7.57
CA MET A 64 3.20 1.31 7.90
C MET A 64 4.72 1.33 7.63
N ALA A 65 5.21 2.29 6.82
CA ALA A 65 6.63 2.58 6.65
C ALA A 65 7.09 3.75 7.53
N ARG A 66 6.23 4.26 8.43
CA ARG A 66 6.45 5.44 9.29
C ARG A 66 6.75 6.73 8.50
N LEU A 67 6.16 6.85 7.32
CA LEU A 67 6.31 8.01 6.45
C LEU A 67 5.14 8.98 6.61
N PRO A 68 5.38 10.29 6.42
CA PRO A 68 4.32 11.29 6.38
C PRO A 68 3.33 11.02 5.25
N PRO A 69 2.05 11.43 5.42
CA PRO A 69 1.07 11.34 4.36
C PRO A 69 1.43 12.25 3.18
N VAL A 70 1.09 11.80 1.97
CA VAL A 70 1.09 12.63 0.77
C VAL A 70 -0.24 13.35 0.61
N THR A 71 -0.24 14.43 -0.17
CA THR A 71 -1.44 15.16 -0.57
C THR A 71 -1.78 14.91 -2.03
N GLU A 72 -3.05 15.06 -2.41
CA GLU A 72 -3.47 14.91 -3.79
C GLU A 72 -3.10 16.12 -4.65
N ASN A 73 -2.62 15.84 -5.86
CA ASN A 73 -2.62 16.78 -6.97
C ASN A 73 -3.70 16.37 -7.99
N THR A 74 -4.80 17.08 -8.01
CA THR A 74 -5.99 16.73 -8.80
C THR A 74 -5.73 16.76 -10.31
N SER A 75 -4.81 17.60 -10.79
CA SER A 75 -4.42 17.62 -12.20
C SER A 75 -3.69 16.34 -12.61
N TRP A 76 -2.85 15.79 -11.73
CA TRP A 76 -2.19 14.52 -11.97
C TRP A 76 -3.16 13.34 -11.82
N SER A 77 -4.12 13.43 -10.90
CA SER A 77 -5.21 12.43 -10.82
C SER A 77 -6.00 12.38 -12.12
N TYR A 78 -6.34 13.52 -12.71
CA TYR A 78 -7.00 13.57 -14.01
C TYR A 78 -6.13 12.99 -15.15
N GLY A 79 -4.83 13.31 -15.17
CA GLY A 79 -3.90 12.71 -16.13
C GLY A 79 -3.82 11.19 -16.01
N ASN A 80 -3.79 10.66 -14.80
CA ASN A 80 -3.82 9.21 -14.56
C ASN A 80 -5.13 8.57 -15.00
N TRP A 81 -6.28 9.23 -14.81
CA TRP A 81 -7.55 8.77 -15.35
C TRP A 81 -7.53 8.72 -16.88
N LEU A 82 -6.96 9.73 -17.55
CA LEU A 82 -6.81 9.77 -19.01
C LEU A 82 -5.93 8.62 -19.51
N HIS A 83 -4.80 8.37 -18.85
CA HIS A 83 -3.91 7.26 -19.20
C HIS A 83 -4.54 5.89 -18.91
N ALA A 84 -5.23 5.74 -17.77
CA ALA A 84 -5.98 4.53 -17.47
C ALA A 84 -7.02 4.21 -18.55
N ARG A 85 -7.72 5.25 -19.08
CA ARG A 85 -8.62 5.11 -20.22
C ARG A 85 -7.87 4.68 -21.48
N TYR A 86 -6.71 5.28 -21.76
CA TYR A 86 -5.87 4.87 -22.91
C TYR A 86 -5.52 3.39 -22.81
N MET A 87 -5.06 2.91 -21.65
CA MET A 87 -4.71 1.50 -21.44
C MET A 87 -5.89 0.55 -21.70
N VAL A 88 -7.05 0.84 -21.14
CA VAL A 88 -8.27 0.01 -21.32
C VAL A 88 -8.74 0.03 -22.76
N LYS A 89 -8.75 1.18 -23.42
CA LYS A 89 -9.21 1.32 -24.82
C LYS A 89 -8.28 0.67 -25.83
N ASN A 90 -7.03 0.40 -25.49
CA ASN A 90 -6.06 -0.21 -26.38
C ASN A 90 -5.62 -1.61 -25.94
N ASP A 91 -6.20 -2.16 -24.87
CA ASP A 91 -5.80 -3.47 -24.29
C ASP A 91 -4.28 -3.56 -24.01
N VAL A 92 -3.67 -2.50 -23.47
CA VAL A 92 -2.23 -2.40 -23.24
C VAL A 92 -1.90 -1.79 -21.89
N VAL A 93 -0.80 -2.23 -21.27
CA VAL A 93 -0.18 -1.55 -20.12
C VAL A 93 1.21 -1.09 -20.56
N GLU A 94 1.37 0.22 -20.71
CA GLU A 94 2.63 0.81 -21.16
C GLU A 94 2.83 2.22 -20.61
N HIS A 95 4.09 2.63 -20.44
CA HIS A 95 4.47 3.96 -19.94
C HIS A 95 4.58 5.01 -21.07
N THR A 96 3.79 4.85 -22.13
CA THR A 96 3.76 5.77 -23.27
C THR A 96 2.37 5.83 -23.88
N GLU A 97 2.13 6.81 -24.74
CA GLU A 97 0.93 6.92 -25.58
C GLU A 97 1.32 7.28 -27.00
N ASN A 98 0.68 6.66 -28.00
CA ASN A 98 0.88 7.01 -29.39
C ASN A 98 0.13 8.31 -29.74
N PRO A 99 0.79 9.39 -30.17
CA PRO A 99 0.15 10.67 -30.50
C PRO A 99 -0.92 10.60 -31.60
N ASN A 100 -0.92 9.55 -32.42
CA ASN A 100 -1.91 9.33 -33.48
C ASN A 100 -3.12 8.51 -33.00
N ASN A 101 -3.13 8.04 -31.73
CA ASN A 101 -4.22 7.27 -31.16
C ASN A 101 -5.36 8.22 -30.76
N PRO A 102 -6.64 7.87 -30.99
CA PRO A 102 -7.78 8.73 -30.64
C PRO A 102 -7.94 8.96 -29.12
N TRP A 103 -7.31 8.14 -28.30
CA TRP A 103 -7.33 8.26 -26.83
C TRP A 103 -6.11 8.95 -26.25
N TYR A 104 -5.16 9.35 -27.10
CA TYR A 104 -3.98 10.10 -26.70
C TYR A 104 -4.34 11.45 -26.09
N THR A 105 -3.64 11.80 -25.01
CA THR A 105 -3.63 13.16 -24.46
C THR A 105 -2.24 13.50 -23.91
N PRO A 106 -1.80 14.79 -23.98
CA PRO A 106 -0.53 15.18 -23.38
C PRO A 106 -0.49 14.92 -21.87
N GLU A 107 -1.61 15.11 -21.16
CA GLU A 107 -1.74 14.87 -19.72
C GLU A 107 -1.68 13.37 -19.39
N GLY A 108 -2.29 12.52 -20.23
CA GLY A 108 -2.21 11.06 -20.13
C GLY A 108 -0.79 10.56 -20.35
N LEU A 109 -0.11 11.03 -21.40
CA LEU A 109 1.29 10.70 -21.64
C LEU A 109 2.20 11.12 -20.48
N ALA A 110 2.00 12.33 -19.93
CA ALA A 110 2.76 12.79 -18.76
C ALA A 110 2.52 11.91 -17.52
N ALA A 111 1.29 11.44 -17.33
CA ALA A 111 0.95 10.48 -16.27
C ALA A 111 1.59 9.11 -16.53
N ALA A 112 1.50 8.58 -17.76
CA ALA A 112 2.13 7.33 -18.17
C ALA A 112 3.62 7.26 -17.77
N GLN A 113 4.34 8.35 -18.01
CA GLN A 113 5.79 8.46 -17.77
C GLN A 113 6.19 8.67 -16.30
N SER A 114 5.22 8.92 -15.42
CA SER A 114 5.48 9.32 -14.03
C SER A 114 4.80 8.44 -12.98
N SER A 115 4.09 7.39 -13.39
CA SER A 115 3.21 6.65 -12.52
C SER A 115 3.53 5.16 -12.47
N ASN A 116 3.23 4.56 -11.31
CA ASN A 116 2.95 3.14 -11.24
C ASN A 116 1.68 2.85 -12.07
N LEU A 117 1.70 1.81 -12.89
CA LEU A 117 0.58 1.43 -13.75
C LEU A 117 0.14 0.01 -13.46
N VAL A 118 -1.15 -0.26 -13.59
CA VAL A 118 -1.72 -1.61 -13.55
C VAL A 118 -3.02 -1.65 -14.34
N ALA A 119 -3.37 -2.83 -14.88
CA ALA A 119 -4.69 -3.09 -15.43
C ALA A 119 -5.19 -4.47 -15.02
N HIS A 120 -6.50 -4.67 -15.08
CA HIS A 120 -7.18 -5.91 -14.74
C HIS A 120 -8.31 -6.22 -15.74
N PHE A 121 -8.63 -7.49 -15.90
CA PHE A 121 -9.65 -7.98 -16.83
C PHE A 121 -11.07 -7.97 -16.25
N GLU A 122 -11.26 -7.58 -14.99
CA GLU A 122 -12.58 -7.45 -14.37
C GLU A 122 -12.95 -5.99 -14.17
N VAL A 123 -14.07 -5.55 -14.75
CA VAL A 123 -14.55 -4.17 -14.72
C VAL A 123 -14.84 -3.64 -13.30
N ASN A 124 -15.21 -4.53 -12.38
CA ASN A 124 -15.55 -4.15 -11.01
C ASN A 124 -14.37 -4.17 -10.03
N THR A 125 -13.14 -4.39 -10.53
CA THR A 125 -11.92 -4.37 -9.70
C THR A 125 -11.81 -3.03 -8.97
N PRO A 126 -11.69 -3.01 -7.63
CA PRO A 126 -11.64 -1.78 -6.84
C PRO A 126 -10.28 -1.07 -6.95
N ASP A 127 -10.23 0.21 -6.60
CA ASP A 127 -8.99 1.00 -6.63
C ASP A 127 -7.96 0.50 -5.61
N GLU A 128 -8.42 -0.02 -4.48
CA GLU A 128 -7.58 -0.62 -3.45
C GLU A 128 -6.77 -1.80 -3.99
N TRP A 129 -7.33 -2.57 -4.92
CA TRP A 129 -6.62 -3.68 -5.57
C TRP A 129 -5.38 -3.18 -6.34
N ALA A 130 -5.48 -2.05 -7.04
CA ALA A 130 -4.35 -1.48 -7.77
C ALA A 130 -3.21 -1.09 -6.79
N ILE A 131 -3.56 -0.46 -5.68
CA ILE A 131 -2.58 -0.06 -4.66
C ILE A 131 -1.96 -1.29 -3.98
N ASP A 132 -2.77 -2.30 -3.64
CA ASP A 132 -2.29 -3.57 -3.10
C ASP A 132 -1.32 -4.28 -4.05
N SER A 133 -1.62 -4.26 -5.36
CA SER A 133 -0.76 -4.86 -6.39
C SER A 133 0.62 -4.19 -6.42
N TRP A 134 0.66 -2.85 -6.38
CA TRP A 134 1.94 -2.12 -6.33
C TRP A 134 2.70 -2.35 -5.04
N MET A 135 2.02 -2.47 -3.91
CA MET A 135 2.66 -2.74 -2.61
C MET A 135 3.16 -4.18 -2.46
N GLN A 136 2.72 -5.10 -3.32
CA GLN A 136 3.21 -6.48 -3.39
C GLN A 136 4.47 -6.63 -4.26
N GLY A 137 4.83 -5.62 -5.04
CA GLY A 137 6.02 -5.60 -5.90
C GLY A 137 7.06 -4.60 -5.40
N PRO A 138 8.34 -4.98 -5.21
CA PRO A 138 9.33 -4.10 -4.61
C PRO A 138 9.61 -2.85 -5.44
N PHE A 139 9.64 -2.93 -6.77
CA PHE A 139 9.94 -1.79 -7.62
C PHE A 139 8.83 -0.74 -7.62
N HIS A 140 7.56 -1.17 -7.61
CA HIS A 140 6.43 -0.26 -7.49
C HIS A 140 6.28 0.25 -6.05
N ALA A 141 6.47 -0.61 -5.05
CA ALA A 141 6.36 -0.23 -3.64
C ALA A 141 7.36 0.87 -3.27
N ILE A 142 8.61 0.84 -3.77
CA ILE A 142 9.62 1.88 -3.54
C ILE A 142 9.07 3.26 -3.91
N GLY A 143 8.36 3.41 -5.03
CA GLY A 143 7.74 4.66 -5.42
C GLY A 143 6.64 5.12 -4.46
N VAL A 144 5.79 4.21 -3.97
CA VAL A 144 4.70 4.53 -3.02
C VAL A 144 5.25 4.93 -1.65
N ILE A 145 6.28 4.23 -1.17
CA ILE A 145 6.95 4.51 0.11
C ILE A 145 8.21 5.35 -0.05
N ASP A 146 8.31 6.11 -1.13
CA ASP A 146 9.39 7.07 -1.29
C ASP A 146 9.31 8.16 -0.20
N PRO A 147 10.36 8.35 0.61
CA PRO A 147 10.34 9.33 1.70
C PRO A 147 10.32 10.78 1.21
N GLU A 148 10.69 11.04 -0.04
CA GLU A 148 10.63 12.36 -0.67
C GLU A 148 9.31 12.61 -1.42
N LEU A 149 8.42 11.62 -1.54
CA LEU A 149 7.10 11.81 -2.14
C LEU A 149 6.22 12.64 -1.20
N VAL A 150 5.83 13.85 -1.63
CA VAL A 150 4.99 14.78 -0.86
C VAL A 150 3.61 15.00 -1.49
N GLN A 151 3.49 14.78 -2.80
CA GLN A 151 2.21 14.81 -3.53
C GLN A 151 2.09 13.59 -4.42
N ALA A 152 0.87 13.16 -4.69
CA ALA A 152 0.56 12.09 -5.63
C ALA A 152 -0.71 12.42 -6.40
N GLY A 153 -0.94 11.72 -7.50
CA GLY A 153 -2.21 11.76 -8.23
C GLY A 153 -2.58 10.34 -8.62
N PHE A 154 -3.83 9.95 -8.43
CA PHE A 154 -4.34 8.63 -8.78
C PHE A 154 -5.54 8.78 -9.71
N GLY A 155 -5.60 7.94 -10.73
CA GLY A 155 -6.78 7.85 -11.58
C GLY A 155 -6.98 6.43 -12.06
N SER A 156 -8.24 5.99 -12.10
CA SER A 156 -8.65 4.70 -12.63
C SER A 156 -9.78 4.86 -13.63
N TYR A 157 -9.81 3.99 -14.62
CA TYR A 157 -10.87 3.92 -15.64
C TYR A 157 -11.41 2.50 -15.75
N ARG A 158 -12.72 2.38 -15.94
CA ARG A 158 -13.41 1.10 -16.04
C ARG A 158 -14.38 1.11 -17.20
N GLU A 159 -14.28 0.09 -18.06
CA GLU A 159 -15.23 -0.14 -19.14
C GLU A 159 -15.19 -1.65 -19.49
N ALA A 160 -16.34 -2.26 -19.64
CA ALA A 160 -16.46 -3.65 -20.08
C ALA A 160 -16.27 -3.72 -21.60
N ASP A 161 -15.05 -3.47 -22.08
CA ASP A 161 -14.63 -3.42 -23.48
C ASP A 161 -13.22 -4.04 -23.57
N GLY A 162 -13.01 -5.00 -24.44
CA GLY A 162 -11.72 -5.67 -24.60
C GLY A 162 -11.37 -6.66 -23.49
N ASN A 163 -10.09 -6.97 -23.36
CA ASN A 163 -9.56 -7.87 -22.33
C ASN A 163 -9.27 -7.11 -21.01
N LEU A 164 -8.67 -5.92 -21.11
CA LEU A 164 -8.40 -5.07 -19.97
C LEU A 164 -9.63 -4.17 -19.71
N GLN A 165 -10.32 -4.39 -18.62
CA GLN A 165 -11.58 -3.70 -18.30
C GLN A 165 -11.45 -2.70 -17.14
N MET A 166 -10.33 -2.71 -16.44
CA MET A 166 -9.95 -1.72 -15.43
C MET A 166 -8.50 -1.36 -15.65
N GLY A 167 -8.18 -0.07 -15.66
CA GLY A 167 -6.83 0.47 -15.63
C GLY A 167 -6.67 1.45 -14.48
N ALA A 168 -5.46 1.57 -13.94
CA ALA A 168 -5.15 2.57 -12.92
C ALA A 168 -3.70 3.04 -13.02
N GLY A 169 -3.48 4.30 -12.60
CA GLY A 169 -2.16 4.90 -12.46
C GLY A 169 -2.04 5.71 -11.16
N LEU A 170 -0.86 5.67 -10.55
CA LEU A 170 -0.49 6.45 -9.37
C LEU A 170 0.82 7.18 -9.64
N ASP A 171 0.77 8.50 -9.70
CA ASP A 171 1.96 9.33 -9.87
C ASP A 171 2.86 9.27 -8.64
N VAL A 172 4.06 8.76 -8.82
CA VAL A 172 5.06 8.58 -7.76
C VAL A 172 6.37 9.32 -8.07
N ILE A 173 6.42 10.08 -9.16
CA ILE A 173 7.64 10.77 -9.63
C ILE A 173 7.50 12.27 -9.56
N ARG A 174 6.45 12.87 -10.16
CA ARG A 174 6.29 14.33 -10.23
C ARG A 174 6.13 14.99 -8.86
N GLY A 175 5.68 14.24 -7.86
CA GLY A 175 5.47 14.71 -6.50
C GLY A 175 6.67 14.57 -5.58
N LEU A 176 7.82 14.14 -6.09
CA LEU A 176 9.06 14.11 -5.31
C LEU A 176 9.47 15.54 -4.95
N GLY A 177 9.77 15.74 -3.67
CA GLY A 177 10.16 17.02 -3.11
C GLY A 177 11.37 16.88 -2.20
N ARG A 178 11.52 17.82 -1.30
CA ARG A 178 12.58 17.75 -0.30
C ARG A 178 12.20 16.72 0.78
N LEU A 179 13.17 15.91 1.23
CA LEU A 179 13.00 15.00 2.36
C LEU A 179 12.41 15.73 3.58
N PRO A 180 11.26 15.31 4.11
CA PRO A 180 10.67 15.92 5.29
C PRO A 180 11.61 15.81 6.50
N PRO A 181 11.75 16.85 7.33
CA PRO A 181 12.70 16.86 8.45
C PRO A 181 12.37 15.83 9.55
N THR A 182 11.16 15.27 9.51
CA THR A 182 10.72 14.21 10.44
C THR A 182 11.12 12.82 9.98
N VAL A 183 11.61 12.66 8.73
CA VAL A 183 12.01 11.38 8.17
C VAL A 183 13.53 11.21 8.33
N THR A 184 13.92 10.03 8.82
CA THR A 184 15.32 9.62 8.93
C THR A 184 15.51 8.25 8.31
N PHE A 185 16.63 8.04 7.62
CA PHE A 185 17.04 6.73 7.15
C PHE A 185 17.64 5.86 8.28
N PRO A 186 17.48 4.53 8.23
CA PRO A 186 16.83 3.79 7.15
C PRO A 186 15.30 3.84 7.23
N VAL A 187 14.65 3.82 6.07
CA VAL A 187 13.21 3.57 5.96
C VAL A 187 12.99 2.09 5.69
N GLN A 188 12.12 1.47 6.48
CA GLN A 188 11.80 0.04 6.42
C GLN A 188 10.37 -0.17 5.92
N TRP A 189 10.19 -1.10 5.03
CA TRP A 189 8.88 -1.62 4.65
C TRP A 189 8.84 -3.14 4.80
N PRO A 190 7.94 -3.71 5.59
CA PRO A 190 7.16 -3.04 6.64
C PRO A 190 8.08 -2.49 7.74
N ALA A 191 7.70 -1.38 8.40
CA ALA A 191 8.48 -0.81 9.50
C ALA A 191 8.47 -1.70 10.74
N ASP A 192 9.41 -1.46 11.65
CA ASP A 192 9.49 -2.19 12.91
C ASP A 192 8.20 -2.08 13.73
N GLY A 193 7.65 -3.22 14.15
CA GLY A 193 6.38 -3.33 14.87
C GLY A 193 5.12 -3.16 14.01
N ALA A 194 5.24 -2.92 12.70
CA ALA A 194 4.08 -2.76 11.84
C ALA A 194 3.28 -4.07 11.68
N THR A 195 1.96 -3.92 11.47
CA THR A 195 1.09 -5.01 11.02
C THR A 195 0.60 -4.71 9.62
N VAL A 196 0.90 -5.60 8.67
CA VAL A 196 0.60 -5.39 7.24
C VAL A 196 -0.48 -6.35 6.75
N PRO A 197 -1.38 -5.92 5.86
CA PRO A 197 -2.45 -6.76 5.33
C PRO A 197 -1.99 -7.71 4.23
N LEU A 198 -0.78 -7.52 3.69
CA LEU A 198 -0.23 -8.26 2.56
C LEU A 198 0.70 -9.38 3.02
N ALA A 199 0.67 -10.49 2.30
CA ALA A 199 1.44 -11.69 2.63
C ALA A 199 2.27 -12.24 1.45
N VAL A 200 2.00 -11.76 0.22
CA VAL A 200 2.50 -12.38 -1.00
C VAL A 200 3.03 -11.34 -2.00
N HIS A 201 3.93 -11.82 -2.85
CA HIS A 201 4.27 -11.24 -4.14
C HIS A 201 3.68 -12.11 -5.24
N ARG A 202 3.01 -11.51 -6.23
CA ARG A 202 2.35 -12.22 -7.33
C ARG A 202 2.96 -11.92 -8.70
N GLY A 203 3.95 -11.07 -8.74
CA GLY A 203 4.63 -10.62 -9.94
C GLY A 203 4.53 -9.12 -10.13
N GLU A 204 5.52 -8.58 -10.80
CA GLU A 204 5.57 -7.20 -11.31
C GLU A 204 6.56 -7.14 -12.48
N TYR A 205 6.67 -5.99 -13.09
CA TYR A 205 7.62 -5.71 -14.14
C TYR A 205 8.39 -4.42 -13.83
N PRO A 206 9.75 -4.44 -13.76
CA PRO A 206 10.64 -5.59 -13.97
C PRO A 206 10.42 -6.74 -12.97
N ASP A 207 10.68 -8.00 -13.36
CA ASP A 207 10.50 -9.15 -12.46
C ASP A 207 11.64 -9.20 -11.41
N PRO A 208 11.35 -9.06 -10.11
CA PRO A 208 12.35 -9.13 -9.04
C PRO A 208 12.90 -10.56 -8.83
N LEU A 209 12.11 -11.59 -9.20
CA LEU A 209 12.49 -12.99 -8.96
C LEU A 209 13.58 -13.48 -9.90
N THR A 210 13.89 -12.74 -10.97
CA THR A 210 15.06 -13.03 -11.82
C THR A 210 16.39 -12.99 -11.04
N SER A 211 16.42 -12.28 -9.90
CA SER A 211 17.55 -12.28 -8.96
C SER A 211 17.46 -13.33 -7.86
N CYS A 212 16.42 -14.17 -7.87
CA CYS A 212 16.14 -15.18 -6.84
C CYS A 212 16.07 -16.59 -7.46
N PRO A 213 17.20 -17.25 -7.74
CA PRO A 213 17.20 -18.54 -8.44
C PRO A 213 16.34 -19.60 -7.75
N GLY A 214 15.44 -20.21 -8.53
CA GLY A 214 14.52 -21.24 -8.04
C GLY A 214 13.32 -20.70 -7.26
N TYR A 215 13.04 -19.40 -7.32
CA TYR A 215 11.80 -18.81 -6.81
C TYR A 215 10.78 -18.70 -7.94
N SER A 216 9.52 -18.70 -7.55
CA SER A 216 8.36 -18.47 -8.44
C SER A 216 7.25 -17.77 -7.68
N VAL A 217 6.33 -17.12 -8.40
CA VAL A 217 5.11 -16.58 -7.81
C VAL A 217 4.12 -17.72 -7.48
N PRO A 218 3.34 -17.59 -6.39
CA PRO A 218 3.45 -16.57 -5.36
C PRO A 218 4.64 -16.83 -4.42
N SER A 219 5.47 -15.79 -4.20
CA SER A 219 6.48 -15.76 -3.15
C SER A 219 6.01 -14.94 -1.94
N GLY A 220 6.85 -14.75 -0.92
CA GLY A 220 6.50 -13.90 0.22
C GLY A 220 6.49 -12.42 -0.14
N LEU A 221 5.78 -11.61 0.66
CA LEU A 221 5.79 -10.15 0.54
C LEU A 221 7.22 -9.62 0.53
N PRO A 222 7.63 -8.81 -0.46
CA PRO A 222 8.92 -8.17 -0.46
C PRO A 222 9.10 -7.20 0.72
N ILE A 223 10.26 -7.27 1.34
CA ILE A 223 10.67 -6.44 2.46
C ILE A 223 11.76 -5.50 1.93
N ILE A 224 11.62 -4.20 2.22
CA ILE A 224 12.48 -3.17 1.64
C ILE A 224 13.16 -2.40 2.76
N LEU A 225 14.47 -2.19 2.62
CA LEU A 225 15.29 -1.36 3.48
C LEU A 225 15.92 -0.26 2.62
N GLN A 226 15.46 0.98 2.75
CA GLN A 226 16.02 2.15 2.06
C GLN A 226 17.07 2.80 2.96
N LEU A 227 18.32 2.82 2.54
CA LEU A 227 19.44 3.29 3.36
C LEU A 227 19.72 4.80 3.26
N GLY A 228 19.26 5.44 2.19
CA GLY A 228 19.57 6.83 1.92
C GLY A 228 18.79 7.44 0.75
N PRO A 229 19.13 8.65 0.35
CA PRO A 229 18.47 9.37 -0.74
C PRO A 229 19.06 9.06 -2.13
N GLY A 230 19.77 7.96 -2.32
CA GLY A 230 20.46 7.60 -3.55
C GLY A 230 21.92 8.07 -3.61
N ASP A 231 22.56 8.24 -2.46
CA ASP A 231 23.95 8.71 -2.33
C ASP A 231 24.91 7.63 -1.79
N ARG A 232 24.43 6.41 -1.56
CA ARG A 232 25.16 5.29 -1.00
C ARG A 232 24.94 4.03 -1.83
N VAL A 233 26.02 3.35 -2.15
CA VAL A 233 25.92 2.02 -2.77
C VAL A 233 25.80 0.98 -1.67
N PRO A 234 24.73 0.17 -1.60
CA PRO A 234 24.61 -0.91 -0.64
C PRO A 234 25.68 -1.98 -0.86
N ASN A 235 26.22 -2.50 0.25
CA ASN A 235 27.12 -3.65 0.26
C ASN A 235 26.62 -4.63 1.33
N VAL A 236 25.74 -5.54 0.93
CA VAL A 236 25.13 -6.53 1.83
C VAL A 236 26.14 -7.65 2.09
N THR A 237 26.44 -7.88 3.37
CA THR A 237 27.39 -8.94 3.81
C THR A 237 26.71 -10.08 4.54
N ALA A 238 25.52 -9.87 5.12
CA ALA A 238 24.72 -10.91 5.76
C ALA A 238 23.23 -10.55 5.78
N SER A 239 22.37 -11.56 5.79
CA SER A 239 20.93 -11.41 5.97
C SER A 239 20.34 -12.60 6.72
N ALA A 240 19.23 -12.36 7.42
CA ALA A 240 18.41 -13.39 8.04
C ALA A 240 16.94 -13.01 7.96
N PHE A 241 16.07 -14.00 7.74
CA PHE A 241 14.63 -13.89 7.80
C PHE A 241 14.11 -15.02 8.67
N LEU A 242 13.40 -14.68 9.77
CA LEU A 242 13.07 -15.62 10.82
C LEU A 242 11.57 -15.61 11.14
N GLN A 243 11.03 -16.80 11.41
CA GLN A 243 9.76 -16.99 12.12
C GLN A 243 10.07 -17.50 13.53
N GLY A 244 9.94 -16.64 14.55
CA GLY A 244 10.48 -16.92 15.87
C GLY A 244 11.99 -17.13 15.80
N SER A 245 12.48 -18.32 16.20
CA SER A 245 13.89 -18.72 16.07
C SER A 245 14.22 -19.50 14.79
N THR A 246 13.22 -19.80 13.94
CA THR A 246 13.39 -20.63 12.76
C THR A 246 13.81 -19.80 11.55
N PRO A 247 14.99 -20.04 10.95
CA PRO A 247 15.40 -19.39 9.70
C PRO A 247 14.50 -19.85 8.53
N LEU A 248 14.10 -18.89 7.70
CA LEU A 248 13.31 -19.13 6.50
C LEU A 248 14.13 -18.81 5.24
N PRO A 249 13.96 -19.59 4.16
CA PRO A 249 14.58 -19.29 2.87
C PRO A 249 14.15 -17.92 2.35
N HIS A 250 15.12 -17.10 1.97
CA HIS A 250 14.91 -15.79 1.37
C HIS A 250 16.05 -15.46 0.42
N CYS A 251 15.79 -14.58 -0.55
CA CYS A 251 16.84 -14.00 -1.38
C CYS A 251 16.97 -12.50 -1.06
N VAL A 252 18.14 -11.93 -1.38
CA VAL A 252 18.44 -10.52 -1.16
C VAL A 252 19.14 -9.97 -2.39
N PHE A 253 18.74 -8.77 -2.79
CA PHE A 253 19.42 -8.02 -3.85
C PHE A 253 19.28 -6.50 -3.61
N ASP A 254 20.17 -5.77 -4.29
CA ASP A 254 20.26 -4.32 -4.31
C ASP A 254 20.60 -3.84 -5.74
N GLU A 255 20.88 -2.56 -5.92
CA GLU A 255 21.20 -1.97 -7.23
C GLU A 255 22.40 -2.59 -7.91
N THR A 256 23.34 -3.16 -7.14
CA THR A 256 24.57 -3.77 -7.67
C THR A 256 24.37 -5.23 -8.06
N SER A 257 23.49 -5.93 -7.35
CA SER A 257 23.29 -7.37 -7.44
C SER A 257 22.00 -7.78 -8.17
N TYR A 258 21.08 -6.86 -8.42
CA TYR A 258 19.88 -7.15 -9.23
C TYR A 258 20.29 -7.53 -10.67
N VAL A 259 19.80 -8.68 -11.13
CA VAL A 259 20.00 -9.19 -12.49
C VAL A 259 18.66 -9.46 -13.17
N ASN A 260 18.61 -9.14 -14.47
CA ASN A 260 17.46 -9.48 -15.32
C ASN A 260 18.00 -9.88 -16.70
N PRO A 261 17.44 -10.92 -17.34
CA PRO A 261 17.86 -11.32 -18.69
C PRO A 261 17.61 -10.23 -19.75
N ASP A 262 16.66 -9.33 -19.54
CA ASP A 262 16.47 -8.13 -20.35
C ASP A 262 17.33 -6.98 -19.79
N PRO A 263 18.31 -6.46 -20.58
CA PRO A 263 19.21 -5.39 -20.10
C PRO A 263 18.47 -4.07 -19.78
N GLY A 264 17.36 -3.77 -20.47
CA GLY A 264 16.56 -2.58 -20.23
C GLY A 264 15.88 -2.66 -18.87
N GLN A 265 15.26 -3.81 -18.57
CA GLN A 265 14.64 -4.07 -17.29
C GLN A 265 15.67 -4.13 -16.15
N GLN A 266 16.85 -4.71 -16.39
CA GLN A 266 17.93 -4.70 -15.40
C GLN A 266 18.36 -3.26 -15.08
N THR A 267 18.51 -2.42 -16.09
CA THR A 267 18.87 -1.02 -15.91
C THR A 267 17.80 -0.27 -15.14
N LEU A 268 16.53 -0.48 -15.49
CA LEU A 268 15.39 0.14 -14.80
C LEU A 268 15.32 -0.29 -13.32
N GLY A 269 15.37 -1.60 -13.06
CA GLY A 269 15.31 -2.11 -11.68
C GLY A 269 16.47 -1.59 -10.82
N ARG A 270 17.69 -1.56 -11.36
CA ARG A 270 18.86 -0.99 -10.67
C ARG A 270 18.70 0.51 -10.41
N SER A 271 18.17 1.26 -11.37
CA SER A 271 17.90 2.69 -11.20
C SER A 271 16.86 2.96 -10.11
N ILE A 272 15.80 2.16 -10.04
CA ILE A 272 14.79 2.27 -8.98
C ILE A 272 15.41 1.97 -7.61
N LEU A 273 16.18 0.89 -7.49
CA LEU A 273 16.86 0.54 -6.24
C LEU A 273 17.84 1.62 -5.81
N GLY A 274 18.69 2.10 -6.74
CA GLY A 274 19.70 3.11 -6.47
C GLY A 274 19.12 4.47 -6.10
N SER A 275 17.86 4.78 -6.49
CA SER A 275 17.23 6.06 -6.12
C SER A 275 17.06 6.24 -4.61
N ARG A 276 17.08 5.15 -3.84
CA ARG A 276 16.91 5.14 -2.37
C ARG A 276 17.90 4.22 -1.66
N ASP A 277 18.99 3.83 -2.34
CA ASP A 277 19.98 2.87 -1.80
C ASP A 277 19.27 1.64 -1.22
N ALA A 278 18.31 1.10 -1.99
CA ALA A 278 17.36 0.13 -1.49
C ALA A 278 17.90 -1.31 -1.55
N ILE A 279 17.70 -2.04 -0.46
CA ILE A 279 17.92 -3.48 -0.35
C ILE A 279 16.55 -4.14 -0.28
N VAL A 280 16.36 -5.18 -1.09
CA VAL A 280 15.11 -5.97 -1.14
C VAL A 280 15.40 -7.38 -0.59
N VAL A 281 14.55 -7.83 0.32
CA VAL A 281 14.52 -9.20 0.84
C VAL A 281 13.21 -9.85 0.41
N ILE A 282 13.27 -10.96 -0.33
CA ILE A 282 12.08 -11.70 -0.75
C ILE A 282 12.07 -13.10 -0.08
N PRO A 283 11.10 -13.37 0.81
CA PRO A 283 10.87 -14.70 1.34
C PRO A 283 10.45 -15.66 0.22
N ARG A 284 10.96 -16.89 0.25
CA ARG A 284 10.66 -17.87 -0.80
C ARG A 284 9.18 -18.26 -0.88
N SER A 285 8.52 -18.32 0.26
CA SER A 285 7.12 -18.77 0.35
C SER A 285 6.23 -17.63 0.85
N PRO A 286 4.95 -17.61 0.48
CA PRO A 286 3.95 -16.72 1.06
C PRO A 286 4.03 -16.67 2.59
N LEU A 287 3.86 -15.46 3.16
CA LEU A 287 3.86 -15.26 4.60
C LEU A 287 2.53 -15.75 5.20
N THR A 288 2.57 -16.23 6.43
CA THR A 288 1.39 -16.77 7.11
C THR A 288 0.67 -15.66 7.87
N PRO A 289 -0.66 -15.45 7.65
CA PRO A 289 -1.45 -14.51 8.43
C PRO A 289 -1.39 -14.75 9.94
N GLY A 290 -1.30 -13.68 10.71
CA GLY A 290 -1.19 -13.70 12.18
C GLY A 290 0.20 -13.99 12.72
N ILE A 291 1.20 -14.19 11.87
CA ILE A 291 2.57 -14.51 12.28
C ILE A 291 3.45 -13.26 12.23
N SER A 292 4.33 -13.14 13.22
CA SER A 292 5.40 -12.14 13.26
C SER A 292 6.70 -12.71 12.69
N TYR A 293 7.40 -11.89 11.92
CA TYR A 293 8.66 -12.21 11.29
C TYR A 293 9.74 -11.23 11.73
N THR A 294 10.96 -11.70 11.87
CA THR A 294 12.14 -10.87 12.14
C THR A 294 13.05 -10.85 10.93
N VAL A 295 13.47 -9.67 10.55
CA VAL A 295 14.42 -9.42 9.44
C VAL A 295 15.70 -8.87 10.02
N SER A 296 16.84 -9.35 9.53
CA SER A 296 18.14 -8.77 9.83
C SER A 296 18.95 -8.64 8.54
N VAL A 297 19.48 -7.45 8.28
CA VAL A 297 20.36 -7.17 7.13
C VAL A 297 21.60 -6.45 7.63
N THR A 298 22.76 -6.97 7.29
CA THR A 298 24.04 -6.29 7.52
C THR A 298 24.52 -5.69 6.21
N ALA A 299 24.54 -4.37 6.13
CA ALA A 299 24.98 -3.61 4.96
C ALA A 299 25.90 -2.47 5.37
N ASN A 300 26.97 -2.24 4.59
CA ASN A 300 27.96 -1.17 4.82
C ASN A 300 28.52 -1.19 6.25
N GLY A 301 28.72 -2.38 6.83
CA GLY A 301 29.25 -2.57 8.18
C GLY A 301 28.25 -2.35 9.32
N GLN A 302 26.99 -2.02 9.03
CA GLN A 302 25.94 -1.84 10.02
C GLN A 302 24.89 -2.94 9.91
N THR A 303 24.41 -3.47 11.05
CA THR A 303 23.32 -4.44 11.11
C THR A 303 22.01 -3.74 11.49
N TYR A 304 20.99 -3.95 10.66
CA TYR A 304 19.63 -3.50 10.88
C TYR A 304 18.75 -4.72 11.19
N THR A 305 18.08 -4.70 12.34
CA THR A 305 17.18 -5.80 12.74
C THR A 305 15.86 -5.22 13.20
N TRP A 306 14.77 -5.76 12.66
CA TRP A 306 13.41 -5.34 13.00
C TRP A 306 12.42 -6.48 12.82
N SER A 307 11.18 -6.28 13.30
CA SER A 307 10.13 -7.30 13.19
C SER A 307 8.83 -6.66 12.73
N PHE A 308 8.02 -7.43 12.02
CA PHE A 308 6.67 -7.04 11.60
C PHE A 308 5.72 -8.23 11.69
N THR A 309 4.42 -7.97 11.63
CA THR A 309 3.38 -9.00 11.69
C THR A 309 2.50 -8.96 10.44
N VAL A 310 2.13 -10.11 9.90
CA VAL A 310 1.09 -10.19 8.87
C VAL A 310 -0.27 -10.22 9.58
N ALA A 311 -1.21 -9.40 9.14
CA ALA A 311 -2.54 -9.34 9.73
C ALA A 311 -3.25 -10.71 9.65
N ARG A 312 -4.09 -11.05 10.63
CA ARG A 312 -4.82 -12.34 10.64
C ARG A 312 -5.78 -12.50 9.47
N SER A 313 -6.33 -11.39 8.98
CA SER A 313 -7.12 -11.31 7.76
C SER A 313 -6.27 -10.62 6.69
N ALA A 314 -5.20 -11.29 6.23
CA ALA A 314 -4.42 -10.78 5.12
C ALA A 314 -5.31 -10.69 3.88
N THR A 315 -5.27 -9.55 3.19
CA THR A 315 -5.96 -9.37 1.92
C THR A 315 -5.31 -10.32 0.91
N THR A 316 -6.01 -11.37 0.55
CA THR A 316 -5.66 -12.14 -0.65
C THR A 316 -6.30 -11.39 -1.81
N VAL A 317 -5.51 -10.62 -2.55
CA VAL A 317 -5.93 -10.12 -3.85
C VAL A 317 -6.19 -11.36 -4.69
N SER A 318 -7.45 -11.63 -5.02
CA SER A 318 -7.81 -12.71 -5.94
C SER A 318 -7.23 -12.41 -7.33
N GLU A 319 -6.78 -13.46 -7.99
CA GLU A 319 -6.34 -13.42 -9.40
C GLU A 319 -7.47 -12.98 -10.32
#